data_8e8c4c7e6f9880995984696d3d914356
#
_entry.id   8e8c4c7e6f9880995984696d3d914356
#
_cell.length_a   1.000
_cell.length_b   1.000
_cell.length_c   1.000
_cell.angle_alpha   90.00
_cell.angle_beta   90.00
_cell.angle_gamma   90.00
#
_symmetry.space_group_name_H-M   'P 1'
#
loop_
_entity.id
_entity.type
_entity.pdbx_description
1 polymer ?
#
loop_
_entity_poly.entity_id
_entity_poly.type
_entity_poly.pdbx_seq_one_letter_code
_entity_poly.pdbx_strand_id
1 'polypeptide(L)'
;STGNPEHNMADNAERIEQFKKMAEADPTNELGHFSLGRALLDSGDAAAAVGPLTRVIELNPNISKSYQLLAAALLKSGKREEAIAQLTAGVKKADERGDMLPRTEMIATLKELGAAVPELKAATAAPVAVGEGQILCKRCGKVGQKLEKPPFRTPFGQKIYDYTCAACWREAIALGTKLINELRLPLADPQAQKVWDQHISEFLGLDS
;
A
#
# COMPACT_ATOMS: atom_id res chain seq x y z
N SER A 1 -9.88 19.38 -17.02
CA SER A 1 -8.69 19.13 -17.85
C SER A 1 -8.56 17.63 -18.01
N THR A 2 -9.07 17.13 -19.12
CA THR A 2 -8.96 15.73 -19.53
C THR A 2 -7.53 15.49 -20.01
N GLY A 3 -6.72 14.83 -19.18
CA GLY A 3 -5.40 14.37 -19.59
C GLY A 3 -5.52 13.45 -20.80
N ASN A 4 -4.67 13.69 -21.81
CA ASN A 4 -4.65 12.91 -23.04
C ASN A 4 -4.34 11.43 -22.69
N PRO A 5 -5.20 10.45 -23.04
CA PRO A 5 -4.99 9.05 -22.69
C PRO A 5 -3.68 8.47 -23.25
N GLU A 6 -3.20 8.96 -24.37
CA GLU A 6 -1.92 8.52 -24.96
C GLU A 6 -0.71 8.96 -24.11
N HIS A 7 -0.76 10.14 -23.51
CA HIS A 7 0.29 10.64 -22.63
C HIS A 7 0.36 9.79 -21.34
N ASN A 8 -0.80 9.42 -20.78
CA ASN A 8 -0.87 8.60 -19.59
C ASN A 8 -0.37 7.15 -19.82
N MET A 9 -0.57 6.61 -21.01
CA MET A 9 -0.07 5.27 -21.37
C MET A 9 1.46 5.27 -21.57
N ALA A 10 2.03 6.31 -22.17
CA ALA A 10 3.47 6.47 -22.33
C ALA A 10 4.17 6.60 -20.96
N ASP A 11 3.63 7.43 -20.07
CA ASP A 11 4.14 7.60 -18.71
C ASP A 11 4.11 6.29 -17.90
N ASN A 12 3.06 5.48 -18.07
CA ASN A 12 2.96 4.18 -17.40
C ASN A 12 3.99 3.17 -17.93
N ALA A 13 4.21 3.12 -19.23
CA ALA A 13 5.20 2.22 -19.84
C ALA A 13 6.62 2.56 -19.37
N GLU A 14 6.96 3.85 -19.33
CA GLU A 14 8.26 4.32 -18.85
C GLU A 14 8.47 3.98 -17.37
N ARG A 15 7.45 4.17 -16.53
CA ARG A 15 7.48 3.79 -15.11
C ARG A 15 7.66 2.29 -14.91
N ILE A 16 6.97 1.46 -15.68
CA ILE A 16 7.12 -0.01 -15.63
C ILE A 16 8.57 -0.39 -15.94
N GLU A 17 9.15 0.19 -17.02
CA GLU A 17 10.54 -0.08 -17.40
C GLU A 17 11.54 0.36 -16.33
N GLN A 18 11.30 1.50 -15.70
CA GLN A 18 12.11 1.98 -14.58
C GLN A 18 12.07 1.03 -13.38
N PHE A 19 10.89 0.60 -12.97
CA PHE A 19 10.73 -0.33 -11.85
C PHE A 19 11.28 -1.73 -12.16
N LYS A 20 11.17 -2.17 -13.42
CA LYS A 20 11.77 -3.42 -13.88
C LYS A 20 13.29 -3.38 -13.75
N LYS A 21 13.94 -2.34 -14.25
CA LYS A 21 15.38 -2.13 -14.09
C LYS A 21 15.80 -2.08 -12.61
N MET A 22 15.00 -1.46 -11.76
CA MET A 22 15.26 -1.40 -10.32
C MET A 22 15.19 -2.78 -9.67
N ALA A 23 14.18 -3.59 -10.00
CA ALA A 23 14.03 -4.96 -9.49
C ALA A 23 15.12 -5.91 -10.04
N GLU A 24 15.58 -5.70 -11.28
CA GLU A 24 16.67 -6.46 -11.89
C GLU A 24 18.04 -6.09 -11.31
N ALA A 25 18.26 -4.80 -11.02
CA ALA A 25 19.52 -4.32 -10.44
C ALA A 25 19.72 -4.79 -8.99
N ASP A 26 18.63 -4.91 -8.22
CA ASP A 26 18.64 -5.47 -6.88
C ASP A 26 17.44 -6.42 -6.69
N PRO A 27 17.61 -7.73 -6.99
CA PRO A 27 16.54 -8.72 -6.84
C PRO A 27 16.04 -8.94 -5.41
N THR A 28 16.70 -8.35 -4.41
CA THR A 28 16.31 -8.41 -3.00
C THR A 28 15.57 -7.15 -2.53
N ASN A 29 15.40 -6.19 -3.42
CA ASN A 29 14.70 -4.94 -3.13
C ASN A 29 13.18 -5.13 -3.22
N GLU A 30 12.52 -5.28 -2.06
CA GLU A 30 11.07 -5.44 -2.01
C GLU A 30 10.31 -4.24 -2.57
N LEU A 31 10.86 -3.02 -2.47
CA LEU A 31 10.22 -1.82 -3.01
C LEU A 31 10.20 -1.82 -4.54
N GLY A 32 11.29 -2.27 -5.19
CA GLY A 32 11.37 -2.40 -6.64
C GLY A 32 10.31 -3.35 -7.17
N HIS A 33 10.21 -4.53 -6.57
CA HIS A 33 9.20 -5.53 -6.94
C HIS A 33 7.78 -5.05 -6.63
N PHE A 34 7.55 -4.37 -5.50
CA PHE A 34 6.24 -3.82 -5.15
C PHE A 34 5.78 -2.77 -6.16
N SER A 35 6.65 -1.81 -6.48
CA SER A 35 6.36 -0.74 -7.42
C SER A 35 6.12 -1.27 -8.84
N LEU A 36 6.90 -2.28 -9.27
CA LEU A 36 6.71 -2.95 -10.56
C LEU A 36 5.36 -3.67 -10.62
N GLY A 37 5.05 -4.49 -9.61
CA GLY A 37 3.79 -5.23 -9.57
C GLY A 37 2.57 -4.30 -9.53
N ARG A 38 2.66 -3.20 -8.80
CA ARG A 38 1.62 -2.17 -8.75
C ARG A 38 1.44 -1.49 -10.11
N ALA A 39 2.52 -1.03 -10.74
CA ALA A 39 2.47 -0.36 -12.04
C ALA A 39 1.90 -1.28 -13.13
N LEU A 40 2.24 -2.58 -13.13
CA LEU A 40 1.69 -3.58 -14.04
C LEU A 40 0.18 -3.77 -13.82
N LEU A 41 -0.29 -3.81 -12.57
CA LEU A 41 -1.73 -3.87 -12.27
C LEU A 41 -2.48 -2.63 -12.76
N ASP A 42 -1.92 -1.45 -12.55
CA ASP A 42 -2.50 -0.16 -12.94
C ASP A 42 -2.55 -0.01 -14.47
N SER A 43 -1.59 -0.61 -15.20
CA SER A 43 -1.60 -0.68 -16.67
C SER A 43 -2.52 -1.75 -17.25
N GLY A 44 -3.12 -2.60 -16.39
CA GLY A 44 -4.01 -3.68 -16.81
C GLY A 44 -3.32 -5.03 -17.07
N ASP A 45 -1.99 -5.11 -16.99
CA ASP A 45 -1.25 -6.36 -17.15
C ASP A 45 -1.18 -7.15 -15.83
N ALA A 46 -2.33 -7.68 -15.44
CA ALA A 46 -2.47 -8.43 -14.20
C ALA A 46 -1.62 -9.70 -14.17
N ALA A 47 -1.46 -10.37 -15.32
CA ALA A 47 -0.68 -11.60 -15.40
C ALA A 47 0.81 -11.34 -15.12
N ALA A 48 1.37 -10.28 -15.69
CA ALA A 48 2.75 -9.87 -15.44
C ALA A 48 2.97 -9.39 -14.00
N ALA A 49 1.96 -8.84 -13.34
CA ALA A 49 2.05 -8.36 -11.96
C ALA A 49 2.22 -9.48 -10.92
N VAL A 50 1.80 -10.71 -11.22
CA VAL A 50 1.83 -11.85 -10.27
C VAL A 50 3.25 -12.14 -9.79
N GLY A 51 4.21 -12.24 -10.70
CA GLY A 51 5.60 -12.56 -10.36
C GLY A 51 6.24 -11.56 -9.39
N PRO A 52 6.30 -10.28 -9.72
CA PRO A 52 6.84 -9.24 -8.83
C PRO A 52 6.13 -9.19 -7.46
N LEU A 53 4.80 -9.27 -7.42
CA LEU A 53 4.06 -9.24 -6.15
C LEU A 53 4.29 -10.49 -5.29
N THR A 54 4.46 -11.66 -5.90
CA THR A 54 4.87 -12.87 -5.19
C THR A 54 6.26 -12.67 -4.56
N ARG A 55 7.18 -12.09 -5.33
CA ARG A 55 8.53 -11.82 -4.85
C ARG A 55 8.56 -10.87 -3.66
N VAL A 56 7.69 -9.87 -3.62
CA VAL A 56 7.56 -8.99 -2.44
C VAL A 56 7.21 -9.78 -1.18
N ILE A 57 6.25 -10.70 -1.28
CA ILE A 57 5.81 -11.51 -0.12
C ILE A 57 6.93 -12.45 0.35
N GLU A 58 7.70 -13.03 -0.57
CA GLU A 58 8.87 -13.86 -0.24
C GLU A 58 9.95 -13.06 0.49
N LEU A 59 10.24 -11.84 0.04
CA LEU A 59 11.26 -10.98 0.63
C LEU A 59 10.80 -10.37 1.95
N ASN A 60 9.54 -9.95 2.01
CA ASN A 60 8.98 -9.31 3.18
C ASN A 60 7.50 -9.69 3.37
N PRO A 61 7.21 -10.79 4.08
CA PRO A 61 5.84 -11.24 4.31
C PRO A 61 5.01 -10.31 5.21
N ASN A 62 5.61 -9.24 5.71
CA ASN A 62 4.95 -8.29 6.59
C ASN A 62 4.28 -7.12 5.85
N ILE A 63 4.39 -7.04 4.54
CA ILE A 63 3.71 -6.02 3.74
C ILE A 63 2.30 -6.49 3.40
N SER A 64 1.34 -6.21 4.27
CA SER A 64 -0.06 -6.68 4.15
C SER A 64 -0.70 -6.29 2.82
N LYS A 65 -0.37 -5.10 2.29
CA LYS A 65 -0.86 -4.61 1.00
C LYS A 65 -0.43 -5.48 -0.18
N SER A 66 0.71 -6.16 -0.11
CA SER A 66 1.20 -7.04 -1.19
C SER A 66 0.29 -8.24 -1.42
N TYR A 67 -0.27 -8.82 -0.35
CA TYR A 67 -1.25 -9.91 -0.46
C TYR A 67 -2.51 -9.46 -1.18
N GLN A 68 -2.99 -8.27 -0.87
CA GLN A 68 -4.16 -7.69 -1.53
C GLN A 68 -3.93 -7.45 -3.01
N LEU A 69 -2.79 -6.85 -3.37
CA LEU A 69 -2.44 -6.59 -4.77
C LEU A 69 -2.21 -7.90 -5.54
N LEU A 70 -1.54 -8.88 -4.93
CA LEU A 70 -1.35 -10.20 -5.55
C LEU A 70 -2.69 -10.90 -5.79
N ALA A 71 -3.59 -10.86 -4.82
CA ALA A 71 -4.93 -11.43 -4.98
C ALA A 71 -5.72 -10.73 -6.10
N ALA A 72 -5.62 -9.41 -6.21
CA ALA A 72 -6.25 -8.67 -7.32
C ALA A 72 -5.67 -9.07 -8.69
N ALA A 73 -4.34 -9.27 -8.78
CA ALA A 73 -3.69 -9.76 -9.99
C ALA A 73 -4.15 -11.17 -10.36
N LEU A 74 -4.23 -12.07 -9.38
CA LEU A 74 -4.69 -13.44 -9.56
C LEU A 74 -6.16 -13.51 -9.98
N LEU A 75 -7.04 -12.71 -9.38
CA LEU A 75 -8.46 -12.65 -9.76
C LEU A 75 -8.63 -12.17 -11.20
N LYS A 76 -7.94 -11.10 -11.59
CA LYS A 76 -7.96 -10.61 -12.97
C LYS A 76 -7.38 -11.61 -13.98
N SER A 77 -6.51 -12.50 -13.52
CA SER A 77 -5.92 -13.60 -14.33
C SER A 77 -6.73 -14.90 -14.28
N GLY A 78 -7.93 -14.90 -13.65
CA GLY A 78 -8.80 -16.07 -13.56
C GLY A 78 -8.39 -17.12 -12.53
N LYS A 79 -7.41 -16.83 -11.69
CA LYS A 79 -6.83 -17.74 -10.68
C LYS A 79 -7.50 -17.54 -9.29
N ARG A 80 -8.79 -17.86 -9.22
CA ARG A 80 -9.63 -17.58 -8.07
C ARG A 80 -9.16 -18.25 -6.78
N GLU A 81 -8.82 -19.53 -6.83
CA GLU A 81 -8.40 -20.31 -5.66
C GLU A 81 -7.08 -19.80 -5.08
N GLU A 82 -6.11 -19.47 -5.96
CA GLU A 82 -4.85 -18.87 -5.55
C GLU A 82 -5.10 -17.50 -4.90
N ALA A 83 -6.00 -16.69 -5.44
CA ALA A 83 -6.37 -15.39 -4.87
C ALA A 83 -6.98 -15.52 -3.47
N ILE A 84 -7.89 -16.47 -3.27
CA ILE A 84 -8.50 -16.76 -1.95
C ILE A 84 -7.43 -17.17 -0.94
N ALA A 85 -6.47 -18.00 -1.34
CA ALA A 85 -5.36 -18.39 -0.48
C ALA A 85 -4.51 -17.17 -0.06
N GLN A 86 -4.20 -16.28 -1.00
CA GLN A 86 -3.43 -15.05 -0.71
C GLN A 86 -4.21 -14.07 0.18
N LEU A 87 -5.49 -13.88 -0.07
CA LEU A 87 -6.36 -13.05 0.79
C LEU A 87 -6.40 -13.59 2.21
N THR A 88 -6.58 -14.90 2.36
CA THR A 88 -6.63 -15.56 3.68
C THR A 88 -5.31 -15.39 4.45
N ALA A 89 -4.18 -15.58 3.78
CA ALA A 89 -2.86 -15.35 4.37
C ALA A 89 -2.65 -13.87 4.73
N GLY A 90 -3.03 -12.98 3.84
CA GLY A 90 -2.94 -11.54 4.01
C GLY A 90 -3.78 -11.02 5.18
N VAL A 91 -5.01 -11.52 5.34
CA VAL A 91 -5.89 -11.17 6.49
C VAL A 91 -5.23 -11.54 7.81
N LYS A 92 -4.68 -12.77 7.92
CA LYS A 92 -3.96 -13.20 9.13
C LYS A 92 -2.75 -12.31 9.42
N LYS A 93 -1.98 -12.00 8.38
CA LYS A 93 -0.79 -11.15 8.52
C LYS A 93 -1.15 -9.72 8.90
N ALA A 94 -2.18 -9.15 8.29
CA ALA A 94 -2.69 -7.82 8.62
C ALA A 94 -3.23 -7.76 10.06
N ASP A 95 -3.89 -8.82 10.53
CA ASP A 95 -4.39 -8.92 11.91
C ASP A 95 -3.24 -8.98 12.92
N GLU A 96 -2.21 -9.80 12.67
CA GLU A 96 -1.00 -9.88 13.49
C GLU A 96 -0.29 -8.52 13.65
N ARG A 97 -0.28 -7.71 12.59
CA ARG A 97 0.38 -6.41 12.57
C ARG A 97 -0.51 -5.26 13.05
N GLY A 98 -1.82 -5.47 13.08
CA GLY A 98 -2.79 -4.41 13.32
C GLY A 98 -3.00 -3.49 12.11
N ASP A 99 -2.76 -3.96 10.90
CA ASP A 99 -2.98 -3.24 9.66
C ASP A 99 -4.47 -3.31 9.29
N MET A 100 -5.29 -2.47 9.93
CA MET A 100 -6.76 -2.56 9.90
C MET A 100 -7.34 -2.37 8.51
N LEU A 101 -6.81 -1.43 7.72
CA LEU A 101 -7.36 -1.13 6.41
C LEU A 101 -7.17 -2.29 5.42
N PRO A 102 -5.95 -2.80 5.15
CA PRO A 102 -5.76 -3.96 4.29
C PRO A 102 -6.55 -5.19 4.78
N ARG A 103 -6.62 -5.39 6.10
CA ARG A 103 -7.42 -6.48 6.70
C ARG A 103 -8.89 -6.38 6.31
N THR A 104 -9.49 -5.20 6.49
CA THR A 104 -10.92 -4.98 6.22
C THR A 104 -11.22 -5.15 4.72
N GLU A 105 -10.38 -4.60 3.85
CA GLU A 105 -10.54 -4.72 2.40
C GLU A 105 -10.42 -6.17 1.92
N MET A 106 -9.44 -6.93 2.42
CA MET A 106 -9.27 -8.35 2.08
C MET A 106 -10.43 -9.22 2.60
N ILE A 107 -10.96 -8.93 3.80
CA ILE A 107 -12.15 -9.61 4.33
C ILE A 107 -13.37 -9.33 3.44
N ALA A 108 -13.56 -8.09 3.00
CA ALA A 108 -14.66 -7.74 2.08
C ALA A 108 -14.55 -8.54 0.78
N THR A 109 -13.37 -8.60 0.19
CA THR A 109 -13.13 -9.38 -1.04
C THR A 109 -13.38 -10.88 -0.83
N LEU A 110 -12.94 -11.48 0.29
CA LEU A 110 -13.25 -12.89 0.60
C LEU A 110 -14.74 -13.15 0.67
N LYS A 111 -15.52 -12.25 1.30
CA LYS A 111 -16.98 -12.33 1.38
C LYS A 111 -17.63 -12.23 0.00
N GLU A 112 -17.21 -11.30 -0.84
CA GLU A 112 -17.68 -11.16 -2.22
C GLU A 112 -17.41 -12.41 -3.05
N LEU A 113 -16.28 -13.06 -2.79
CA LEU A 113 -15.94 -14.34 -3.39
C LEU A 113 -16.69 -15.53 -2.77
N GLY A 114 -17.51 -15.36 -1.75
CA GLY A 114 -18.16 -16.46 -1.04
C GLY A 114 -17.19 -17.39 -0.33
N ALA A 115 -15.98 -16.91 -0.04
CA ALA A 115 -14.93 -17.69 0.63
C ALA A 115 -15.01 -17.51 2.16
N ALA A 116 -14.50 -18.51 2.89
CA ALA A 116 -14.44 -18.44 4.35
C ALA A 116 -13.47 -17.34 4.80
N VAL A 117 -13.91 -16.51 5.74
CA VAL A 117 -13.05 -15.55 6.42
C VAL A 117 -12.30 -16.28 7.54
N PRO A 118 -10.97 -16.17 7.63
CA PRO A 118 -10.21 -16.82 8.69
C PRO A 118 -10.63 -16.29 10.08
N GLU A 119 -10.59 -17.17 11.08
CA GLU A 119 -10.76 -16.73 12.47
C GLU A 119 -9.64 -15.75 12.83
N LEU A 120 -10.04 -14.58 13.30
CA LEU A 120 -9.14 -13.53 13.74
C LEU A 120 -9.08 -13.53 15.26
N LYS A 121 -7.94 -13.17 15.82
CA LYS A 121 -7.88 -12.83 17.24
C LYS A 121 -8.87 -11.70 17.45
N ALA A 122 -9.93 -11.95 18.19
CA ALA A 122 -10.99 -10.97 18.41
C ALA A 122 -10.37 -9.63 18.79
N ALA A 123 -10.37 -8.68 17.84
CA ALA A 123 -10.20 -7.30 18.23
C ALA A 123 -11.42 -6.99 19.10
N THR A 124 -11.25 -7.02 20.40
CA THR A 124 -12.21 -6.48 21.32
C THR A 124 -12.37 -5.02 20.93
N ALA A 125 -13.35 -4.75 20.09
CA ALA A 125 -13.79 -3.40 19.75
C ALA A 125 -14.56 -2.86 20.97
N ALA A 126 -13.85 -2.67 22.09
CA ALA A 126 -14.28 -1.72 23.08
C ALA A 126 -14.17 -0.33 22.42
N PRO A 127 -15.12 0.58 22.64
CA PRO A 127 -15.01 1.95 22.17
C PRO A 127 -13.69 2.50 22.71
N VAL A 128 -12.72 2.69 21.82
CA VAL A 128 -11.39 3.12 22.22
C VAL A 128 -11.51 4.61 22.54
N ALA A 129 -11.48 4.95 23.83
CA ALA A 129 -11.45 6.32 24.27
C ALA A 129 -10.15 6.97 23.74
N VAL A 130 -10.31 7.98 22.90
CA VAL A 130 -9.21 8.78 22.38
C VAL A 130 -9.00 9.93 23.35
N GLY A 131 -7.85 9.94 24.05
CA GLY A 131 -7.47 10.99 25.00
C GLY A 131 -7.03 12.26 24.27
N GLU A 132 -6.85 13.32 25.04
CA GLU A 132 -6.32 14.59 24.51
C GLU A 132 -4.91 14.37 23.91
N GLY A 133 -4.64 14.92 22.73
CA GLY A 133 -3.38 14.72 22.01
C GLY A 133 -3.20 13.34 21.38
N GLN A 134 -4.22 12.51 21.37
CA GLN A 134 -4.23 11.19 20.76
C GLN A 134 -5.14 11.13 19.53
N ILE A 135 -4.97 10.12 18.72
CA ILE A 135 -5.79 9.86 17.52
C ILE A 135 -5.95 8.36 17.32
N LEU A 136 -7.13 7.95 16.87
CA LEU A 136 -7.33 6.61 16.31
C LEU A 136 -6.75 6.59 14.90
N CYS A 137 -5.60 5.94 14.75
CA CYS A 137 -4.88 5.94 13.49
C CYS A 137 -5.57 5.08 12.44
N LYS A 138 -5.84 5.63 11.26
CA LYS A 138 -6.49 4.92 10.16
C LYS A 138 -5.64 3.75 9.64
N ARG A 139 -4.31 3.88 9.66
CA ARG A 139 -3.39 2.84 9.19
C ARG A 139 -3.33 1.64 10.16
N CYS A 140 -2.97 1.87 11.42
CA CYS A 140 -2.75 0.77 12.36
C CYS A 140 -3.97 0.42 13.21
N GLY A 141 -5.05 1.21 13.15
CA GLY A 141 -6.26 0.99 13.94
C GLY A 141 -6.09 1.13 15.45
N LYS A 142 -4.95 1.65 15.91
CA LYS A 142 -4.65 1.85 17.32
C LYS A 142 -4.74 3.32 17.69
N VAL A 143 -5.05 3.60 18.96
CA VAL A 143 -4.87 4.94 19.51
C VAL A 143 -3.39 5.19 19.71
N GLY A 144 -2.91 6.27 19.15
CA GLY A 144 -1.52 6.69 19.27
C GLY A 144 -1.42 8.21 19.39
N GLN A 145 -0.22 8.69 19.70
CA GLN A 145 0.04 10.12 19.78
C GLN A 145 -0.24 10.78 18.42
N LYS A 146 -1.01 11.85 18.45
CA LYS A 146 -1.24 12.70 17.28
C LYS A 146 0.04 13.47 16.95
N LEU A 147 0.24 13.86 15.70
CA LEU A 147 1.30 14.78 15.32
C LEU A 147 1.05 16.13 16.00
N GLU A 148 2.11 16.89 16.30
CA GLU A 148 1.98 18.24 16.89
C GLU A 148 1.35 19.25 15.92
N LYS A 149 1.64 19.07 14.63
CA LYS A 149 1.14 19.92 13.53
C LYS A 149 1.11 19.14 12.22
N PRO A 150 0.37 19.59 11.21
CA PRO A 150 0.43 19.03 9.87
C PRO A 150 1.88 19.05 9.33
N PRO A 151 2.39 17.95 8.76
CA PRO A 151 3.76 17.88 8.26
C PRO A 151 4.01 18.79 7.06
N PHE A 152 2.96 19.08 6.29
CA PHE A 152 3.01 19.98 5.13
C PHE A 152 1.83 20.95 5.16
N ARG A 153 2.00 22.13 4.55
CA ARG A 153 0.93 23.13 4.36
C ARG A 153 0.07 22.82 3.11
N THR A 154 -0.25 21.55 2.90
CA THR A 154 -1.03 21.07 1.77
C THR A 154 -2.24 20.29 2.27
N PRO A 155 -3.30 20.10 1.47
CA PRO A 155 -4.42 19.22 1.84
C PRO A 155 -3.96 17.80 2.22
N PHE A 156 -2.92 17.27 1.58
CA PHE A 156 -2.33 15.99 1.92
C PHE A 156 -1.69 16.00 3.32
N GLY A 157 -0.93 17.05 3.66
CA GLY A 157 -0.37 17.21 5.00
C GLY A 157 -1.44 17.30 6.09
N GLN A 158 -2.55 17.96 5.81
CA GLN A 158 -3.70 18.02 6.71
C GLN A 158 -4.33 16.63 6.89
N LYS A 159 -4.52 15.88 5.81
CA LYS A 159 -5.05 14.51 5.83
C LYS A 159 -4.17 13.57 6.67
N ILE A 160 -2.85 13.67 6.55
CA ILE A 160 -1.90 12.94 7.41
C ILE A 160 -2.13 13.30 8.88
N TYR A 161 -2.21 14.58 9.21
CA TYR A 161 -2.42 15.06 10.57
C TYR A 161 -3.73 14.57 11.19
N ASP A 162 -4.80 14.48 10.39
CA ASP A 162 -6.14 14.11 10.86
C ASP A 162 -6.34 12.61 11.03
N TYR A 163 -5.52 11.78 10.34
CA TYR A 163 -5.78 10.33 10.29
C TYR A 163 -4.59 9.44 10.65
N THR A 164 -3.42 10.01 10.97
CA THR A 164 -2.20 9.22 11.16
C THR A 164 -1.53 9.52 12.50
N CYS A 165 -1.22 8.48 13.28
CA CYS A 165 -0.45 8.65 14.52
C CYS A 165 1.05 8.91 14.24
N ALA A 166 1.73 9.52 15.20
CA ALA A 166 3.15 9.88 15.09
C ALA A 166 4.07 8.68 14.80
N ALA A 167 3.74 7.49 15.30
CA ALA A 167 4.50 6.28 15.02
C ALA A 167 4.40 5.87 13.54
N CYS A 168 3.18 5.79 13.00
CA CYS A 168 2.96 5.46 11.59
C CYS A 168 3.54 6.52 10.65
N TRP A 169 3.52 7.80 11.06
CA TRP A 169 4.15 8.86 10.29
C TRP A 169 5.68 8.73 10.24
N ARG A 170 6.34 8.34 11.33
CA ARG A 170 7.79 8.07 11.30
C ARG A 170 8.15 6.94 10.34
N GLU A 171 7.35 5.86 10.30
CA GLU A 171 7.53 4.77 9.35
C GLU A 171 7.33 5.25 7.90
N ALA A 172 6.31 6.10 7.65
CA ALA A 172 6.06 6.68 6.35
C ALA A 172 7.24 7.54 5.86
N ILE A 173 7.84 8.35 6.74
CA ILE A 173 9.05 9.14 6.42
C ILE A 173 10.22 8.23 6.04
N ALA A 174 10.46 7.14 6.79
CA ALA A 174 11.52 6.20 6.48
C ALA A 174 11.32 5.55 5.09
N LEU A 175 10.08 5.14 4.78
CA LEU A 175 9.72 4.65 3.45
C LEU A 175 9.91 5.72 2.37
N GLY A 176 9.44 6.94 2.62
CA GLY A 176 9.55 8.06 1.67
C GLY A 176 11.00 8.41 1.36
N THR A 177 11.89 8.35 2.36
CA THR A 177 13.33 8.56 2.18
C THR A 177 13.94 7.47 1.31
N LYS A 178 13.60 6.21 1.56
CA LYS A 178 14.04 5.08 0.74
C LYS A 178 13.57 5.26 -0.70
N LEU A 179 12.31 5.60 -0.92
CA LEU A 179 11.72 5.84 -2.24
C LEU A 179 12.45 6.96 -3.01
N ILE A 180 12.74 8.08 -2.35
CA ILE A 180 13.49 9.19 -2.95
C ILE A 180 14.86 8.73 -3.44
N ASN A 181 15.58 8.00 -2.60
CA ASN A 181 16.93 7.55 -2.90
C ASN A 181 16.97 6.52 -4.04
N GLU A 182 16.08 5.54 -4.01
CA GLU A 182 16.04 4.46 -5.00
C GLU A 182 15.52 4.92 -6.35
N LEU A 183 14.47 5.73 -6.39
CA LEU A 183 13.91 6.27 -7.62
C LEU A 183 14.61 7.57 -8.06
N ARG A 184 15.58 8.06 -7.29
CA ARG A 184 16.28 9.34 -7.54
C ARG A 184 15.31 10.48 -7.81
N LEU A 185 14.23 10.56 -7.01
CA LEU A 185 13.15 11.51 -7.21
C LEU A 185 13.65 12.94 -6.99
N PRO A 186 13.68 13.80 -8.01
CA PRO A 186 13.95 15.22 -7.83
C PRO A 186 12.69 15.88 -7.27
N LEU A 187 12.56 15.99 -5.95
CA LEU A 187 11.35 16.53 -5.29
C LEU A 187 10.99 17.97 -5.67
N ALA A 188 11.86 18.68 -6.37
CA ALA A 188 11.55 19.96 -7.00
C ALA A 188 10.61 19.79 -8.22
N ASP A 189 10.56 18.58 -8.80
CA ASP A 189 9.64 18.24 -9.89
C ASP A 189 8.26 17.87 -9.35
N PRO A 190 7.18 18.54 -9.80
CA PRO A 190 5.81 18.22 -9.39
C PRO A 190 5.39 16.77 -9.68
N GLN A 191 5.94 16.12 -10.71
CA GLN A 191 5.63 14.71 -11.01
C GLN A 191 6.30 13.77 -10.01
N ALA A 192 7.56 14.01 -9.67
CA ALA A 192 8.26 13.26 -8.63
C ALA A 192 7.57 13.39 -7.27
N GLN A 193 7.07 14.60 -6.96
CA GLN A 193 6.30 14.83 -5.74
C GLN A 193 4.98 14.03 -5.73
N LYS A 194 4.26 13.97 -6.84
CA LYS A 194 3.05 13.13 -6.95
C LYS A 194 3.33 11.65 -6.74
N VAL A 195 4.43 11.14 -7.28
CA VAL A 195 4.84 9.73 -7.05
C VAL A 195 5.09 9.49 -5.57
N TRP A 196 5.80 10.40 -4.91
CA TRP A 196 6.05 10.31 -3.47
C TRP A 196 4.75 10.38 -2.65
N ASP A 197 3.89 11.38 -2.90
CA ASP A 197 2.61 11.57 -2.22
C ASP A 197 1.72 10.33 -2.36
N GLN A 198 1.65 9.76 -3.57
CA GLN A 198 0.87 8.56 -3.83
C GLN A 198 1.35 7.37 -3.01
N HIS A 199 2.64 7.07 -2.99
CA HIS A 199 3.17 5.94 -2.23
C HIS A 199 2.98 6.12 -0.72
N ILE A 200 3.15 7.35 -0.22
CA ILE A 200 2.92 7.65 1.19
C ILE A 200 1.42 7.56 1.54
N SER A 201 0.55 8.05 0.66
CA SER A 201 -0.91 7.95 0.83
C SER A 201 -1.35 6.49 0.93
N GLU A 202 -0.88 5.64 0.02
CA GLU A 202 -1.14 4.20 0.01
C GLU A 202 -0.63 3.52 1.27
N PHE A 203 0.61 3.81 1.66
CA PHE A 203 1.20 3.25 2.88
C PHE A 203 0.41 3.64 4.14
N LEU A 204 -0.11 4.85 4.19
CA LEU A 204 -0.91 5.34 5.33
C LEU A 204 -2.40 4.98 5.23
N GLY A 205 -2.85 4.42 4.10
CA GLY A 205 -4.26 4.10 3.86
C GLY A 205 -5.14 5.34 3.73
N LEU A 206 -4.64 6.38 3.07
CA LEU A 206 -5.31 7.67 2.91
C LEU A 206 -5.95 7.87 1.53
N ASP A 207 -5.95 6.87 0.65
CA ASP A 207 -6.41 6.97 -0.76
C ASP A 207 -7.93 6.92 -0.93
N SER A 208 -8.67 6.75 0.15
CA SER A 208 -10.14 6.64 0.17
C SER A 208 -10.81 7.89 0.72
#